data_f42109b98db38fec727f738fa8f9bb4d
#
_entry.id   f42109b98db38fec727f738fa8f9bb4d
#
_cell.length_a   1.000
_cell.length_b   1.000
_cell.length_c   1.000
_cell.angle_alpha   90.00
_cell.angle_beta   90.00
_cell.angle_gamma   90.00
#
_symmetry.space_group_name_H-M   'P 1'
#
loop_
_entity.id
_entity.type
_entity.pdbx_description
1 polymer ?
#
loop_
_entity_poly.entity_id
_entity_poly.type
_entity_poly.pdbx_seq_one_letter_code
_entity_poly.pdbx_strand_id
1 'polypeptide(L)'
;AAENTGINLEWTELLAGDKAVKETGSPLPEETMQTLRSAELAMKGPLGTPVGTGIRSLNVALRQGLDLYACIRPVRYFEGLETPVKHPERVNMVIFRENTEDVYAGVEFAAETPEARKLITFLREELGVNKVGDSAAIGIKPMTEAGSKRLVRRALRFALDQKQQSLTL
;
A
#
# COMPACT_ATOMS: atom_id res chain seq x y z
N ALA A 1 -13.15 -7.78 22.01
CA ALA A 1 -14.13 -7.73 20.90
C ALA A 1 -14.54 -9.15 20.49
N ALA A 2 -13.61 -10.08 20.28
CA ALA A 2 -13.93 -11.46 19.88
C ALA A 2 -14.77 -12.21 20.94
N GLU A 3 -14.49 -12.03 22.22
CA GLU A 3 -15.23 -12.63 23.32
C GLU A 3 -16.74 -12.30 23.28
N ASN A 4 -17.09 -11.08 22.84
CA ASN A 4 -18.49 -10.63 22.76
C ASN A 4 -19.24 -11.14 21.54
N THR A 5 -18.55 -11.74 20.56
CA THR A 5 -19.17 -12.27 19.31
C THR A 5 -19.27 -13.78 19.31
N GLY A 6 -18.76 -14.47 20.33
CA GLY A 6 -18.70 -15.93 20.39
C GLY A 6 -17.73 -16.57 19.39
N ILE A 7 -16.90 -15.76 18.74
CA ILE A 7 -15.88 -16.25 17.79
C ILE A 7 -14.62 -16.63 18.58
N ASN A 8 -14.21 -17.87 18.45
CA ASN A 8 -12.91 -18.30 19.00
C ASN A 8 -11.80 -17.94 18.01
N LEU A 9 -10.82 -17.17 18.46
CA LEU A 9 -9.64 -16.76 17.68
C LEU A 9 -8.40 -17.45 18.22
N GLU A 10 -7.71 -18.16 17.35
CA GLU A 10 -6.38 -18.68 17.63
C GLU A 10 -5.34 -17.67 17.08
N TRP A 11 -4.45 -17.21 17.93
CA TRP A 11 -3.47 -16.19 17.61
C TRP A 11 -2.08 -16.79 17.42
N THR A 12 -1.48 -16.48 16.27
CA THR A 12 -0.07 -16.75 16.00
C THR A 12 0.68 -15.43 15.89
N GLU A 13 1.61 -15.16 16.82
CA GLU A 13 2.45 -13.96 16.75
C GLU A 13 3.59 -14.17 15.76
N LEU A 14 3.78 -13.20 14.86
CA LEU A 14 4.83 -13.20 13.84
C LEU A 14 5.77 -12.01 14.04
N LEU A 15 7.04 -12.22 13.77
CA LEU A 15 8.08 -11.20 13.91
C LEU A 15 8.11 -10.29 12.68
N ALA A 16 8.06 -8.95 12.92
CA ALA A 16 8.26 -7.94 11.89
C ALA A 16 8.80 -6.64 12.51
N GLY A 17 9.50 -5.83 11.71
CA GLY A 17 10.06 -4.55 12.12
C GLY A 17 11.26 -4.69 13.05
N ASP A 18 11.42 -3.74 13.98
CA ASP A 18 12.59 -3.64 14.85
C ASP A 18 12.78 -4.88 15.77
N LYS A 19 11.69 -5.52 16.18
CA LYS A 19 11.73 -6.76 16.97
C LYS A 19 12.35 -7.88 16.12
N ALA A 20 11.92 -8.02 14.87
CA ALA A 20 12.45 -9.02 13.97
C ALA A 20 13.94 -8.79 13.67
N VAL A 21 14.37 -7.55 13.47
CA VAL A 21 15.80 -7.22 13.25
C VAL A 21 16.65 -7.67 14.42
N LYS A 22 16.20 -7.44 15.66
CA LYS A 22 16.95 -7.83 16.86
C LYS A 22 17.08 -9.35 17.01
N GLU A 23 16.07 -10.11 16.63
CA GLU A 23 16.01 -11.55 16.84
C GLU A 23 16.58 -12.34 15.64
N THR A 24 16.38 -11.85 14.43
CA THR A 24 16.71 -12.61 13.19
C THR A 24 17.68 -11.90 12.25
N GLY A 25 18.01 -10.63 12.52
CA GLY A 25 18.80 -9.79 11.63
C GLY A 25 18.03 -9.25 10.41
N SER A 26 16.78 -9.67 10.20
CA SER A 26 15.92 -9.24 9.08
C SER A 26 14.68 -8.51 9.58
N PRO A 27 14.31 -7.35 9.01
CA PRO A 27 13.10 -6.64 9.40
C PRO A 27 11.80 -7.33 8.95
N LEU A 28 11.90 -8.28 8.01
CA LEU A 28 10.79 -9.10 7.54
C LEU A 28 11.32 -10.50 7.18
N PRO A 29 11.38 -11.43 8.14
CA PRO A 29 11.84 -12.78 7.92
C PRO A 29 10.98 -13.52 6.88
N GLU A 30 11.60 -14.40 6.08
CA GLU A 30 10.88 -15.19 5.07
C GLU A 30 9.85 -16.13 5.70
N GLU A 31 10.11 -16.66 6.90
CA GLU A 31 9.17 -17.47 7.68
C GLU A 31 7.87 -16.69 7.96
N THR A 32 8.00 -15.42 8.36
CA THR A 32 6.85 -14.52 8.54
C THR A 32 6.05 -14.38 7.25
N MET A 33 6.73 -14.16 6.11
CA MET A 33 6.07 -14.06 4.81
C MET A 33 5.38 -15.35 4.38
N GLN A 34 5.98 -16.49 4.62
CA GLN A 34 5.39 -17.80 4.31
C GLN A 34 4.12 -18.05 5.13
N THR A 35 4.19 -17.79 6.43
CA THR A 35 3.02 -17.92 7.32
C THR A 35 1.88 -16.98 6.89
N LEU A 36 2.22 -15.72 6.56
CA LEU A 36 1.22 -14.75 6.09
C LEU A 36 0.57 -15.16 4.76
N ARG A 37 1.29 -15.83 3.85
CA ARG A 37 0.71 -16.34 2.59
C ARG A 37 -0.33 -17.43 2.80
N SER A 38 -0.21 -18.21 3.87
CA SER A 38 -1.16 -19.26 4.23
C SER A 38 -2.29 -18.80 5.15
N ALA A 39 -2.16 -17.62 5.77
CA ALA A 39 -3.16 -17.08 6.68
C ALA A 39 -4.32 -16.43 5.92
N GLU A 40 -5.55 -16.72 6.31
CA GLU A 40 -6.75 -16.06 5.76
C GLU A 40 -6.87 -14.61 6.25
N LEU A 41 -6.47 -14.36 7.50
CA LEU A 41 -6.53 -13.04 8.13
C LEU A 41 -5.24 -12.77 8.88
N ALA A 42 -4.79 -11.52 8.84
CA ALA A 42 -3.68 -11.05 9.63
C ALA A 42 -3.96 -9.65 10.18
N MET A 43 -3.56 -9.43 11.42
CA MET A 43 -3.61 -8.11 12.06
C MET A 43 -2.20 -7.64 12.33
N LYS A 44 -1.90 -6.39 12.01
CA LYS A 44 -0.62 -5.80 12.36
C LYS A 44 -0.79 -4.45 13.07
N GLY A 45 0.12 -4.19 14.00
CA GLY A 45 0.31 -2.87 14.57
C GLY A 45 1.10 -1.93 13.63
N PRO A 46 1.40 -0.71 14.08
CA PRO A 46 2.29 0.19 13.38
C PRO A 46 3.69 -0.43 13.30
N LEU A 47 4.30 -0.39 12.09
CA LEU A 47 5.68 -0.79 11.87
C LEU A 47 6.50 0.45 11.53
N GLY A 48 7.56 0.69 12.29
CA GLY A 48 8.56 1.70 11.98
C GLY A 48 9.30 1.35 10.68
N THR A 49 9.61 2.37 9.90
CA THR A 49 10.56 2.24 8.78
C THR A 49 11.80 3.02 9.18
N PRO A 50 12.97 2.40 9.33
CA PRO A 50 14.20 3.11 9.65
C PRO A 50 14.48 4.18 8.59
N VAL A 51 14.64 5.42 9.02
CA VAL A 51 14.91 6.54 8.13
C VAL A 51 16.40 6.50 7.73
N GLY A 52 16.71 6.68 6.45
CA GLY A 52 18.07 6.82 5.94
C GLY A 52 18.85 5.54 5.64
N THR A 53 18.22 4.37 5.77
CA THR A 53 18.92 3.07 5.52
C THR A 53 18.71 2.51 4.11
N GLY A 54 17.98 3.19 3.22
CA GLY A 54 17.63 2.68 1.89
C GLY A 54 16.67 1.49 1.92
N ILE A 55 16.19 1.08 3.10
CA ILE A 55 15.25 -0.01 3.26
C ILE A 55 13.87 0.45 2.82
N ARG A 56 13.25 -0.24 1.86
CA ARG A 56 11.85 -0.03 1.47
C ARG A 56 10.94 -0.20 2.69
N SER A 57 9.89 0.61 2.76
CA SER A 57 8.87 0.47 3.80
C SER A 57 8.38 -0.97 3.90
N LEU A 58 8.44 -1.55 5.11
CA LEU A 58 7.95 -2.90 5.39
C LEU A 58 6.47 -3.07 4.97
N ASN A 59 5.69 -2.00 5.09
CA ASN A 59 4.30 -1.99 4.62
C ASN A 59 4.20 -2.19 3.11
N VAL A 60 5.12 -1.62 2.33
CA VAL A 60 5.17 -1.82 0.88
C VAL A 60 5.58 -3.24 0.55
N ALA A 61 6.60 -3.77 1.24
CA ALA A 61 7.04 -5.15 1.06
C ALA A 61 5.91 -6.16 1.34
N LEU A 62 5.17 -5.99 2.43
CA LEU A 62 4.00 -6.82 2.76
C LEU A 62 2.91 -6.72 1.69
N ARG A 63 2.55 -5.51 1.25
CA ARG A 63 1.50 -5.30 0.24
C ARG A 63 1.84 -5.94 -1.09
N GLN A 64 3.09 -5.80 -1.54
CA GLN A 64 3.55 -6.39 -2.80
C GLN A 64 3.73 -7.91 -2.69
N GLY A 65 4.38 -8.39 -1.63
CA GLY A 65 4.66 -9.81 -1.43
C GLY A 65 3.42 -10.68 -1.22
N LEU A 66 2.31 -10.07 -0.79
CA LEU A 66 1.02 -10.73 -0.56
C LEU A 66 -0.06 -10.31 -1.58
N ASP A 67 0.30 -9.54 -2.61
CA ASP A 67 -0.63 -8.97 -3.60
C ASP A 67 -1.87 -8.29 -2.99
N LEU A 68 -1.66 -7.49 -1.94
CA LEU A 68 -2.73 -6.75 -1.28
C LEU A 68 -3.10 -5.51 -2.11
N TYR A 69 -3.69 -5.73 -3.28
CA TYR A 69 -3.93 -4.72 -4.30
C TYR A 69 -4.96 -3.64 -3.93
N ALA A 70 -5.85 -3.91 -2.98
CA ALA A 70 -6.88 -2.97 -2.56
C ALA A 70 -6.76 -2.61 -1.07
N CYS A 71 -6.51 -1.34 -0.78
CA CYS A 71 -6.65 -0.80 0.57
C CYS A 71 -8.07 -0.28 0.76
N ILE A 72 -8.82 -0.88 1.68
CA ILE A 72 -10.20 -0.52 1.98
C ILE A 72 -10.22 0.28 3.28
N ARG A 73 -10.68 1.53 3.21
CA ARG A 73 -10.69 2.46 4.34
C ARG A 73 -12.10 2.99 4.60
N PRO A 74 -12.83 2.41 5.56
CA PRO A 74 -14.04 3.04 6.08
C PRO A 74 -13.68 4.35 6.78
N VAL A 75 -14.33 5.43 6.38
CA VAL A 75 -14.15 6.77 6.93
C VAL A 75 -15.50 7.27 7.38
N ARG A 76 -15.67 7.43 8.68
CA ARG A 76 -16.87 7.99 9.28
C ARG A 76 -16.50 8.90 10.46
N TYR A 77 -17.38 9.83 10.74
CA TYR A 77 -17.24 10.67 11.92
C TYR A 77 -17.64 9.89 13.19
N PHE A 78 -16.93 10.15 14.27
CA PHE A 78 -17.25 9.68 15.61
C PHE A 78 -17.57 10.92 16.46
N GLU A 79 -18.76 10.94 17.04
CA GLU A 79 -19.22 12.05 17.87
C GLU A 79 -18.23 12.35 19.01
N GLY A 80 -17.98 13.63 19.26
CA GLY A 80 -17.05 14.09 20.29
C GLY A 80 -15.58 14.23 19.84
N LEU A 81 -15.24 13.86 18.60
CA LEU A 81 -13.90 14.12 18.07
C LEU A 81 -13.82 15.46 17.36
N GLU A 82 -12.79 16.25 17.69
CA GLU A 82 -12.47 17.47 16.95
C GLU A 82 -11.98 17.12 15.54
N THR A 83 -12.44 17.88 14.55
CA THR A 83 -12.11 17.68 13.15
C THR A 83 -12.09 19.01 12.40
N PRO A 84 -11.20 19.20 11.40
CA PRO A 84 -11.17 20.40 10.58
C PRO A 84 -12.32 20.48 9.56
N VAL A 85 -13.16 19.45 9.46
CA VAL A 85 -14.27 19.39 8.51
C VAL A 85 -15.48 20.16 9.09
N LYS A 86 -16.12 21.01 8.27
CA LYS A 86 -17.25 21.84 8.71
C LYS A 86 -18.51 21.03 9.08
N HIS A 87 -18.76 19.93 8.38
CA HIS A 87 -19.93 19.06 8.56
C HIS A 87 -19.50 17.61 8.68
N PRO A 88 -18.78 17.24 9.76
CA PRO A 88 -18.22 15.91 9.92
C PRO A 88 -19.28 14.82 10.03
N GLU A 89 -20.46 15.13 10.53
CA GLU A 89 -21.62 14.24 10.65
C GLU A 89 -22.10 13.68 9.30
N ARG A 90 -21.73 14.34 8.19
CA ARG A 90 -22.05 13.89 6.82
C ARG A 90 -21.00 12.95 6.24
N VAL A 91 -19.88 12.74 6.93
CA VAL A 91 -18.79 11.89 6.44
C VAL A 91 -19.09 10.44 6.81
N ASN A 92 -19.49 9.67 5.81
CA ASN A 92 -19.66 8.21 5.89
C ASN A 92 -19.39 7.63 4.52
N MET A 93 -18.15 7.25 4.25
CA MET A 93 -17.71 6.74 2.97
C MET A 93 -16.71 5.59 3.14
N VAL A 94 -16.51 4.80 2.10
CA VAL A 94 -15.46 3.80 2.05
C VAL A 94 -14.56 4.09 0.86
N ILE A 95 -13.27 4.32 1.13
CA ILE A 95 -12.26 4.64 0.11
C ILE A 95 -11.56 3.35 -0.29
N PHE A 96 -11.57 3.05 -1.59
CA PHE A 96 -10.78 2.00 -2.20
C PHE A 96 -9.54 2.61 -2.85
N ARG A 97 -8.36 2.18 -2.44
CA ARG A 97 -7.09 2.72 -2.92
C ARG A 97 -6.23 1.61 -3.50
N GLU A 98 -5.66 1.86 -4.68
CA GLU A 98 -4.62 1.03 -5.28
C GLU A 98 -3.37 0.99 -4.40
N ASN A 99 -2.72 -0.17 -4.32
CA ASN A 99 -1.59 -0.42 -3.44
C ASN A 99 -0.36 -1.05 -4.11
N THR A 100 -0.48 -1.55 -5.33
CA THR A 100 0.56 -2.38 -5.97
C THR A 100 1.13 -1.78 -7.24
N GLU A 101 0.38 -0.89 -7.88
CA GLU A 101 0.78 -0.13 -9.06
C GLU A 101 0.98 1.35 -8.74
N ASP A 102 1.04 2.21 -9.75
CA ASP A 102 1.27 3.63 -9.65
C ASP A 102 2.63 3.93 -8.98
N VAL A 103 2.73 4.96 -8.18
CA VAL A 103 3.93 5.33 -7.41
C VAL A 103 4.34 4.25 -6.40
N TYR A 104 3.46 3.30 -6.10
CA TYR A 104 3.73 2.21 -5.16
C TYR A 104 4.46 1.01 -5.80
N ALA A 105 4.63 1.00 -7.12
CA ALA A 105 5.41 -0.03 -7.82
C ALA A 105 6.88 -0.03 -7.37
N GLY A 106 7.39 1.13 -6.93
CA GLY A 106 8.73 1.28 -6.37
C GLY A 106 9.84 1.02 -7.39
N VAL A 107 9.58 1.33 -8.66
CA VAL A 107 10.61 1.30 -9.71
C VAL A 107 11.21 2.68 -9.78
N GLU A 108 12.34 2.84 -9.11
CA GLU A 108 12.98 4.14 -8.91
C GLU A 108 14.48 4.07 -9.19
N PHE A 109 15.03 5.11 -9.79
CA PHE A 109 16.45 5.27 -10.07
C PHE A 109 16.91 6.59 -9.46
N ALA A 110 17.91 6.52 -8.59
CA ALA A 110 18.44 7.69 -7.93
C ALA A 110 19.07 8.68 -8.93
N ALA A 111 19.07 9.95 -8.58
CA ALA A 111 19.65 10.99 -9.36
C ALA A 111 21.12 10.67 -9.70
N GLU A 112 21.55 11.05 -10.91
CA GLU A 112 22.92 10.92 -11.39
C GLU A 112 23.45 9.48 -11.54
N THR A 113 22.62 8.45 -11.28
CA THR A 113 23.01 7.06 -11.55
C THR A 113 23.08 6.77 -13.05
N PRO A 114 23.87 5.79 -13.49
CA PRO A 114 23.95 5.38 -14.89
C PRO A 114 22.58 5.00 -15.46
N GLU A 115 21.75 4.33 -14.68
CA GLU A 115 20.39 3.91 -15.05
C GLU A 115 19.47 5.11 -15.26
N ALA A 116 19.49 6.10 -14.34
CA ALA A 116 18.71 7.33 -14.49
C ALA A 116 19.12 8.11 -15.73
N ARG A 117 20.43 8.27 -15.96
CA ARG A 117 20.95 8.95 -17.15
C ARG A 117 20.55 8.24 -18.45
N LYS A 118 20.62 6.90 -18.48
CA LYS A 118 20.20 6.09 -19.63
C LYS A 118 18.71 6.29 -19.96
N LEU A 119 17.86 6.32 -18.92
CA LEU A 119 16.45 6.59 -19.09
C LEU A 119 16.17 8.01 -19.58
N ILE A 120 16.87 9.02 -19.04
CA ILE A 120 16.72 10.42 -19.47
C ILE A 120 17.12 10.57 -20.93
N THR A 121 18.23 9.95 -21.33
CA THR A 121 18.69 9.94 -22.73
C THR A 121 17.64 9.30 -23.63
N PHE A 122 17.12 8.13 -23.28
CA PHE A 122 16.09 7.44 -24.02
C PHE A 122 14.80 8.29 -24.17
N LEU A 123 14.34 8.89 -23.08
CA LEU A 123 13.17 9.77 -23.09
C LEU A 123 13.36 10.95 -24.05
N ARG A 124 14.57 11.51 -24.10
CA ARG A 124 14.90 12.67 -24.93
C ARG A 124 15.07 12.29 -26.41
N GLU A 125 15.92 11.29 -26.67
CA GLU A 125 16.36 10.96 -28.04
C GLU A 125 15.31 10.13 -28.79
N GLU A 126 14.68 9.17 -28.11
CA GLU A 126 13.74 8.25 -28.75
C GLU A 126 12.28 8.71 -28.64
N LEU A 127 11.90 9.38 -27.54
CA LEU A 127 10.51 9.76 -27.31
C LEU A 127 10.26 11.28 -27.39
N GLY A 128 11.31 12.09 -27.61
CA GLY A 128 11.18 13.55 -27.74
C GLY A 128 10.78 14.28 -26.43
N VAL A 129 10.91 13.63 -25.27
CA VAL A 129 10.53 14.18 -23.97
C VAL A 129 11.68 14.98 -23.37
N ASN A 130 11.63 16.31 -23.50
CA ASN A 130 12.70 17.23 -23.06
C ASN A 130 12.43 17.84 -21.67
N LYS A 131 11.37 17.46 -20.97
CA LYS A 131 10.97 18.07 -19.69
C LYS A 131 11.74 17.54 -18.47
N VAL A 132 12.50 16.46 -18.62
CA VAL A 132 13.26 15.84 -17.56
C VAL A 132 14.68 16.37 -17.55
N GLY A 133 15.11 16.95 -16.43
CA GLY A 133 16.46 17.48 -16.28
C GLY A 133 17.50 16.37 -16.16
N ASP A 134 18.76 16.67 -16.55
CA ASP A 134 19.86 15.69 -16.62
C ASP A 134 20.24 15.06 -15.26
N SER A 135 20.02 15.80 -14.17
CA SER A 135 20.30 15.35 -12.79
C SER A 135 19.08 14.85 -12.05
N ALA A 136 17.98 14.53 -12.76
CA ALA A 136 16.76 14.08 -12.11
C ALA A 136 16.87 12.63 -11.61
N ALA A 137 16.27 12.35 -10.46
CA ALA A 137 15.87 11.00 -10.12
C ALA A 137 14.62 10.61 -10.93
N ILE A 138 14.51 9.34 -11.31
CA ILE A 138 13.40 8.86 -12.15
C ILE A 138 12.59 7.84 -11.37
N GLY A 139 11.26 8.04 -11.30
CA GLY A 139 10.30 7.04 -10.86
C GLY A 139 9.40 6.62 -12.01
N ILE A 140 9.20 5.31 -12.17
CA ILE A 140 8.27 4.75 -13.16
C ILE A 140 6.94 4.48 -12.47
N LYS A 141 5.87 4.99 -13.07
CA LYS A 141 4.50 4.89 -12.60
C LYS A 141 3.69 4.00 -13.56
N PRO A 142 3.74 2.67 -13.40
CA PRO A 142 2.96 1.78 -14.23
C PRO A 142 1.49 1.79 -13.81
N MET A 143 0.59 1.75 -14.78
CA MET A 143 -0.84 1.56 -14.58
C MET A 143 -1.34 0.61 -15.65
N THR A 144 -1.88 -0.54 -15.22
CA THR A 144 -2.39 -1.55 -16.13
C THR A 144 -3.92 -1.56 -16.16
N GLU A 145 -4.48 -1.98 -17.28
CA GLU A 145 -5.92 -2.21 -17.39
C GLU A 145 -6.39 -3.29 -16.40
N ALA A 146 -5.60 -4.34 -16.23
CA ALA A 146 -5.91 -5.44 -15.30
C ALA A 146 -5.93 -4.95 -13.84
N GLY A 147 -4.93 -4.18 -13.41
CA GLY A 147 -4.84 -3.57 -12.07
C GLY A 147 -6.02 -2.65 -11.79
N SER A 148 -6.31 -1.73 -12.73
CA SER A 148 -7.44 -0.81 -12.63
C SER A 148 -8.77 -1.55 -12.54
N LYS A 149 -9.01 -2.53 -13.43
CA LYS A 149 -10.24 -3.32 -13.44
C LYS A 149 -10.44 -4.14 -12.16
N ARG A 150 -9.37 -4.74 -11.61
CA ARG A 150 -9.50 -5.54 -10.37
C ARG A 150 -9.89 -4.68 -9.17
N LEU A 151 -9.31 -3.48 -9.04
CA LEU A 151 -9.66 -2.54 -7.98
C LEU A 151 -11.13 -2.07 -8.09
N VAL A 152 -11.53 -1.59 -9.28
CA VAL A 152 -12.90 -1.13 -9.53
C VAL A 152 -13.92 -2.26 -9.32
N ARG A 153 -13.63 -3.47 -9.81
CA ARG A 153 -14.49 -4.64 -9.57
C ARG A 153 -14.66 -4.96 -8.10
N ARG A 154 -13.58 -4.84 -7.31
CA ARG A 154 -13.66 -5.04 -5.85
C ARG A 154 -14.54 -4.00 -5.19
N ALA A 155 -14.39 -2.72 -5.57
CA ALA A 155 -15.21 -1.63 -5.05
C ALA A 155 -16.70 -1.79 -5.43
N LEU A 156 -16.99 -2.14 -6.69
CA LEU A 156 -18.36 -2.39 -7.15
C LEU A 156 -19.04 -3.54 -6.39
N ARG A 157 -18.35 -4.67 -6.22
CA ARG A 157 -18.87 -5.80 -5.43
C ARG A 157 -19.17 -5.36 -4.00
N PHE A 158 -18.25 -4.68 -3.37
CA PHE A 158 -18.48 -4.15 -2.02
C PHE A 158 -19.69 -3.21 -1.97
N ALA A 159 -19.81 -2.29 -2.93
CA ALA A 159 -20.94 -1.37 -2.99
C ALA A 159 -22.28 -2.09 -3.12
N LEU A 160 -22.35 -3.14 -3.94
CA LEU A 160 -23.56 -3.97 -4.10
C LEU A 160 -23.86 -4.76 -2.82
N ASP A 161 -22.89 -5.45 -2.26
CA ASP A 161 -23.03 -6.26 -1.06
C ASP A 161 -23.46 -5.42 0.16
N GLN A 162 -22.91 -4.23 0.29
CA GLN A 162 -23.21 -3.29 1.37
C GLN A 162 -24.36 -2.33 1.04
N LYS A 163 -25.04 -2.49 -0.10
CA LYS A 163 -26.18 -1.65 -0.55
C LYS A 163 -25.83 -0.16 -0.54
N GLN A 164 -24.60 0.21 -0.96
CA GLN A 164 -24.20 1.60 -1.06
C GLN A 164 -24.98 2.31 -2.17
N GLN A 165 -25.30 3.59 -1.96
CA GLN A 165 -26.13 4.36 -2.90
C GLN A 165 -25.38 4.77 -4.16
N SER A 166 -24.06 4.95 -4.07
CA SER A 166 -23.23 5.40 -5.20
C SER A 166 -21.79 4.90 -5.07
N LEU A 167 -21.11 4.87 -6.21
CA LEU A 167 -19.67 4.69 -6.31
C LEU A 167 -19.15 5.77 -7.25
N THR A 168 -18.12 6.49 -6.81
CA THR A 168 -17.42 7.51 -7.60
C THR A 168 -16.02 7.01 -7.95
N LEU A 169 -15.63 7.17 -9.22
CA LEU A 169 -14.31 6.83 -9.76
C LEU A 169 -13.49 8.10 -9.98
#